data_78dbdc8f3c4c3ce9fd0fcb7c369d7eaa
#
_entry.id   78dbdc8f3c4c3ce9fd0fcb7c369d7eaa
#
_cell.length_a   1.000
_cell.length_b   1.000
_cell.length_c   1.000
_cell.angle_alpha   90.00
_cell.angle_beta   90.00
_cell.angle_gamma   90.00
#
_symmetry.space_group_name_H-M   'P 1'
#
loop_
_entity.id
_entity.type
_entity.pdbx_description
1 polymer ?
#
loop_
_entity_poly.entity_id
_entity_poly.type
_entity_poly.pdbx_seq_one_letter_code
_entity_poly.pdbx_strand_id
1 'polypeptide(L)'
;MWDVTSKSHICTFHDHNEGVRSVKFHPDGTCIASGSADKVVKIFDIRSNKPIQHYDAASDAVNEVAFHPNGRYLLSSSADSTVKIWDLRQGHILYSLYGHEGSSTTCNFSPGGDFFTTSGADAIVNVWKSNLNELETEILDESSGL
;
A
#
# COMPACT_ATOMS: atom_id res chain seq x y z
N MET A 1 9.10 12.83 9.81
CA MET A 1 8.47 13.95 9.06
C MET A 1 9.17 15.25 9.43
N TRP A 2 9.38 16.12 8.45
CA TRP A 2 10.07 17.39 8.61
C TRP A 2 9.21 18.50 8.02
N ASP A 3 9.22 19.67 8.66
CA ASP A 3 8.71 20.90 8.08
C ASP A 3 9.84 21.59 7.30
N VAL A 4 9.65 21.71 5.99
CA VAL A 4 10.67 22.27 5.10
C VAL A 4 10.83 23.78 5.29
N THR A 5 9.76 24.47 5.64
CA THR A 5 9.77 25.93 5.83
C THR A 5 10.51 26.33 7.11
N SER A 6 10.16 25.71 8.23
CA SER A 6 10.82 25.95 9.52
C SER A 6 12.11 25.17 9.71
N LYS A 7 12.40 24.21 8.80
CA LYS A 7 13.52 23.25 8.88
C LYS A 7 13.52 22.47 10.19
N SER A 8 12.34 22.28 10.78
CA SER A 8 12.19 21.59 12.06
C SER A 8 11.71 20.16 11.86
N HIS A 9 12.17 19.30 12.75
CA HIS A 9 11.68 17.92 12.86
C HIS A 9 10.29 17.92 13.50
N ILE A 10 9.33 17.18 12.90
CA ILE A 10 7.96 17.07 13.39
C ILE A 10 7.76 15.75 14.14
N CYS A 11 7.99 14.62 13.47
CA CYS A 11 7.84 13.31 14.08
C CYS A 11 8.69 12.23 13.41
N THR A 12 9.01 11.19 14.17
CA THR A 12 9.66 9.96 13.69
C THR A 12 8.92 8.75 14.24
N PHE A 13 8.73 7.74 13.40
CA PHE A 13 8.17 6.44 13.80
C PHE A 13 9.31 5.42 13.91
N HIS A 14 9.42 4.76 15.08
CA HIS A 14 10.45 3.76 15.39
C HIS A 14 9.82 2.38 15.61
N ASP A 15 9.15 1.87 14.59
CA ASP A 15 8.27 0.71 14.75
C ASP A 15 8.68 -0.49 13.90
N HIS A 16 9.46 -0.27 12.81
CA HIS A 16 10.00 -1.33 12.00
C HIS A 16 11.29 -1.91 12.61
N ASN A 17 11.48 -3.22 12.45
CA ASN A 17 12.67 -3.94 12.96
C ASN A 17 13.83 -3.96 11.97
N GLU A 18 13.56 -3.66 10.69
CA GLU A 18 14.54 -3.63 9.62
C GLU A 18 14.33 -2.40 8.71
N GLY A 19 15.18 -2.29 7.67
CA GLY A 19 15.16 -1.12 6.78
C GLY A 19 13.81 -0.88 6.10
N VAL A 20 13.29 0.33 6.21
CA VAL A 20 12.09 0.78 5.49
C VAL A 20 12.46 1.06 4.04
N ARG A 21 11.78 0.42 3.10
CA ARG A 21 12.06 0.52 1.65
C ARG A 21 11.15 1.49 0.93
N SER A 22 9.93 1.64 1.41
CA SER A 22 8.92 2.50 0.77
C SER A 22 8.06 3.20 1.79
N VAL A 23 7.73 4.47 1.53
CA VAL A 23 6.77 5.26 2.31
C VAL A 23 5.90 6.06 1.35
N LYS A 24 4.58 6.04 1.57
CA LYS A 24 3.61 6.79 0.76
C LYS A 24 2.58 7.47 1.64
N PHE A 25 2.19 8.68 1.27
CA PHE A 25 1.07 9.36 1.91
C PHE A 25 -0.27 8.79 1.43
N HIS A 26 -1.21 8.68 2.35
CA HIS A 26 -2.61 8.48 2.01
C HIS A 26 -3.14 9.69 1.22
N PRO A 27 -4.05 9.51 0.23
CA PRO A 27 -4.55 10.61 -0.60
C PRO A 27 -5.14 11.79 0.17
N ASP A 28 -5.73 11.57 1.34
CA ASP A 28 -6.28 12.64 2.19
C ASP A 28 -5.23 13.32 3.09
N GLY A 29 -3.99 12.84 3.11
CA GLY A 29 -2.89 13.38 3.89
C GLY A 29 -2.93 13.09 5.40
N THR A 30 -3.85 12.24 5.88
CA THR A 30 -3.99 11.96 7.33
C THR A 30 -3.04 10.89 7.85
N CYS A 31 -2.62 9.98 6.99
CA CYS A 31 -1.74 8.88 7.37
C CYS A 31 -0.70 8.54 6.28
N ILE A 32 0.26 7.71 6.65
CA ILE A 32 1.27 7.17 5.74
C ILE A 32 1.29 5.65 5.83
N ALA A 33 1.59 5.00 4.71
CA ALA A 33 1.92 3.58 4.66
C ALA A 33 3.43 3.40 4.51
N SER A 34 3.98 2.39 5.15
CA SER A 34 5.38 1.98 4.98
C SER A 34 5.50 0.50 4.67
N GLY A 35 6.42 0.15 3.79
CA GLY A 35 6.84 -1.21 3.50
C GLY A 35 8.31 -1.40 3.89
N SER A 36 8.63 -2.54 4.52
CA SER A 36 9.95 -2.76 5.11
C SER A 36 10.53 -4.13 4.77
N ALA A 37 11.84 -4.24 4.94
CA ALA A 37 12.58 -5.50 4.87
C ALA A 37 12.15 -6.50 5.97
N ASP A 38 11.53 -6.04 7.05
CA ASP A 38 10.94 -6.89 8.10
C ASP A 38 9.65 -7.60 7.66
N LYS A 39 9.30 -7.54 6.36
CA LYS A 39 8.17 -8.23 5.71
C LYS A 39 6.79 -7.68 6.06
N VAL A 40 6.75 -6.53 6.70
CA VAL A 40 5.55 -5.92 7.25
C VAL A 40 5.20 -4.64 6.48
N VAL A 41 3.89 -4.42 6.33
CA VAL A 41 3.33 -3.11 5.99
C VAL A 41 2.70 -2.51 7.24
N LYS A 42 3.00 -1.24 7.51
CA LYS A 42 2.40 -0.48 8.62
C LYS A 42 1.73 0.79 8.12
N ILE A 43 0.64 1.14 8.76
CA ILE A 43 -0.05 2.43 8.56
C ILE A 43 0.10 3.25 9.84
N PHE A 44 0.54 4.50 9.70
CA PHE A 44 0.73 5.43 10.81
C PHE A 44 -0.19 6.64 10.64
N ASP A 45 -0.84 7.03 11.73
CA ASP A 45 -1.55 8.31 11.82
C ASP A 45 -0.55 9.43 12.13
N ILE A 46 -0.52 10.45 11.27
CA ILE A 46 0.40 11.58 11.39
C ILE A 46 0.05 12.47 12.59
N ARG A 47 -1.23 12.60 12.93
CA ARG A 47 -1.70 13.48 14.01
C ARG A 47 -1.40 12.91 15.39
N SER A 48 -1.74 11.64 15.58
CA SER A 48 -1.53 10.95 16.86
C SER A 48 -0.09 10.47 17.04
N ASN A 49 0.70 10.45 15.96
CA ASN A 49 2.06 9.91 15.91
C ASN A 49 2.12 8.44 16.36
N LYS A 50 1.12 7.63 15.96
CA LYS A 50 0.96 6.23 16.35
C LYS A 50 0.73 5.32 15.14
N PRO A 51 1.16 4.06 15.20
CA PRO A 51 0.72 3.04 14.27
C PRO A 51 -0.77 2.75 14.48
N ILE A 52 -1.52 2.61 13.39
CA ILE A 52 -2.96 2.30 13.41
C ILE A 52 -3.27 0.94 12.80
N GLN A 53 -2.44 0.47 11.88
CA GLN A 53 -2.57 -0.86 11.27
C GLN A 53 -1.20 -1.50 11.07
N HIS A 54 -1.19 -2.83 11.17
CA HIS A 54 -0.03 -3.69 10.97
C HIS A 54 -0.45 -4.92 10.15
N TYR A 55 0.28 -5.21 9.09
CA TYR A 55 0.03 -6.34 8.22
C TYR A 55 1.29 -7.17 8.03
N ASP A 56 1.22 -8.46 8.37
CA ASP A 56 2.22 -9.44 7.96
C ASP A 56 2.06 -9.67 6.45
N ALA A 57 2.76 -8.84 5.67
CA ALA A 57 2.43 -8.63 4.28
C ALA A 57 2.99 -9.72 3.36
N ALA A 58 4.13 -10.30 3.69
CA ALA A 58 4.86 -11.14 2.76
C ALA A 58 5.76 -12.17 3.47
N SER A 59 6.21 -13.18 2.73
CA SER A 59 7.23 -14.13 3.22
C SER A 59 8.65 -13.60 3.08
N ASP A 60 8.82 -12.48 2.35
CA ASP A 60 10.08 -11.76 2.18
C ASP A 60 9.84 -10.25 2.20
N ALA A 61 10.88 -9.46 2.06
CA ALA A 61 10.86 -8.01 2.17
C ALA A 61 9.78 -7.34 1.30
N VAL A 62 9.06 -6.36 1.86
CA VAL A 62 8.17 -5.48 1.11
C VAL A 62 8.99 -4.40 0.44
N ASN A 63 8.95 -4.36 -0.90
CA ASN A 63 9.75 -3.45 -1.70
C ASN A 63 9.06 -2.10 -1.92
N GLU A 64 7.77 -2.10 -2.24
CA GLU A 64 7.00 -0.88 -2.44
C GLU A 64 5.57 -1.02 -1.98
N VAL A 65 4.97 0.13 -1.60
CA VAL A 65 3.55 0.28 -1.30
C VAL A 65 2.97 1.44 -2.11
N ALA A 66 1.69 1.37 -2.46
CA ALA A 66 0.99 2.45 -3.15
C ALA A 66 -0.48 2.49 -2.74
N PHE A 67 -1.00 3.68 -2.41
CA PHE A 67 -2.42 3.85 -2.15
C PHE A 67 -3.20 3.94 -3.46
N HIS A 68 -4.38 3.33 -3.47
CA HIS A 68 -5.39 3.62 -4.46
C HIS A 68 -5.90 5.07 -4.28
N PRO A 69 -6.23 5.80 -5.35
CA PRO A 69 -6.67 7.19 -5.26
C PRO A 69 -7.89 7.44 -4.36
N ASN A 70 -8.80 6.44 -4.19
CA ASN A 70 -9.93 6.55 -3.28
C ASN A 70 -9.56 6.39 -1.79
N GLY A 71 -8.30 6.04 -1.48
CA GLY A 71 -7.80 5.87 -0.11
C GLY A 71 -8.21 4.58 0.59
N ARG A 72 -9.09 3.76 0.01
CA ARG A 72 -9.57 2.52 0.64
C ARG A 72 -8.62 1.35 0.48
N TYR A 73 -7.92 1.28 -0.64
CA TYR A 73 -7.07 0.14 -0.96
C TYR A 73 -5.60 0.51 -0.97
N LEU A 74 -4.79 -0.46 -0.60
CA LEU A 74 -3.33 -0.37 -0.64
C LEU A 74 -2.78 -1.52 -1.48
N LEU A 75 -1.79 -1.23 -2.30
CA LEU A 75 -1.02 -2.19 -3.08
C LEU A 75 0.34 -2.37 -2.41
N SER A 76 0.84 -3.59 -2.34
CA SER A 76 2.20 -3.89 -1.86
C SER A 76 2.90 -4.88 -2.79
N SER A 77 4.15 -4.61 -3.14
CA SER A 77 5.03 -5.51 -3.88
C SER A 77 6.10 -6.08 -2.97
N SER A 78 6.44 -7.36 -3.18
CA SER A 78 7.37 -8.08 -2.30
C SER A 78 8.45 -8.82 -3.08
N ALA A 79 9.58 -9.01 -2.39
CA ALA A 79 10.69 -9.85 -2.85
C ALA A 79 10.31 -11.34 -2.98
N ASP A 80 9.20 -11.77 -2.38
CA ASP A 80 8.63 -13.13 -2.52
C ASP A 80 7.88 -13.34 -3.84
N SER A 81 7.99 -12.44 -4.82
CA SER A 81 7.33 -12.42 -6.13
C SER A 81 5.85 -12.05 -6.10
N THR A 82 5.25 -11.85 -4.94
CA THR A 82 3.82 -11.52 -4.83
C THR A 82 3.56 -10.02 -4.85
N VAL A 83 2.38 -9.69 -5.36
CA VAL A 83 1.78 -8.36 -5.22
C VAL A 83 0.43 -8.54 -4.53
N LYS A 84 0.16 -7.76 -3.49
CA LYS A 84 -1.06 -7.90 -2.70
C LYS A 84 -1.86 -6.61 -2.71
N ILE A 85 -3.18 -6.76 -2.75
CA ILE A 85 -4.14 -5.67 -2.60
C ILE A 85 -4.84 -5.84 -1.26
N TRP A 86 -4.83 -4.79 -0.46
CA TRP A 86 -5.38 -4.73 0.89
C TRP A 86 -6.61 -3.84 0.92
N ASP A 87 -7.67 -4.28 1.59
CA ASP A 87 -8.78 -3.42 2.00
C ASP A 87 -8.45 -2.84 3.39
N LEU A 88 -8.14 -1.54 3.43
CA LEU A 88 -7.75 -0.86 4.66
C LEU A 88 -8.92 -0.67 5.63
N ARG A 89 -10.16 -0.66 5.13
CA ARG A 89 -11.37 -0.55 5.94
C ARG A 89 -11.67 -1.83 6.69
N GLN A 90 -11.51 -2.96 6.02
CA GLN A 90 -11.75 -4.29 6.59
C GLN A 90 -10.49 -4.89 7.24
N GLY A 91 -9.30 -4.36 6.94
CA GLY A 91 -8.05 -4.76 7.54
C GLY A 91 -7.53 -6.13 7.08
N HIS A 92 -7.87 -6.57 5.85
CA HIS A 92 -7.42 -7.86 5.34
C HIS A 92 -6.97 -7.78 3.86
N ILE A 93 -6.32 -8.86 3.40
CA ILE A 93 -5.93 -9.04 2.01
C ILE A 93 -7.19 -9.26 1.16
N LEU A 94 -7.35 -8.46 0.12
CA LEU A 94 -8.39 -8.63 -0.87
C LEU A 94 -7.94 -9.58 -1.99
N TYR A 95 -6.73 -9.37 -2.52
CA TYR A 95 -6.13 -10.21 -3.56
C TYR A 95 -4.64 -10.44 -3.33
N SER A 96 -4.18 -11.63 -3.71
CA SER A 96 -2.76 -11.96 -3.87
C SER A 96 -2.51 -12.32 -5.32
N LEU A 97 -1.61 -11.60 -5.98
CA LEU A 97 -1.33 -11.71 -7.40
C LEU A 97 0.06 -12.32 -7.61
N TYR A 98 0.14 -13.26 -8.52
CA TYR A 98 1.36 -13.98 -8.90
C TYR A 98 1.64 -13.69 -10.38
N GLY A 99 2.33 -12.63 -10.68
CA GLY A 99 2.58 -12.16 -12.05
C GLY A 99 4.04 -11.98 -12.41
N HIS A 100 4.95 -12.25 -11.46
CA HIS A 100 6.40 -12.13 -11.66
C HIS A 100 7.13 -13.41 -11.32
N GLU A 101 8.12 -13.76 -12.16
CA GLU A 101 9.11 -14.80 -11.89
C GLU A 101 10.32 -14.20 -11.20
N GLY A 102 10.24 -13.99 -9.88
CA GLY A 102 11.25 -13.33 -9.07
C GLY A 102 10.69 -12.12 -8.30
N SER A 103 11.56 -11.40 -7.62
CA SER A 103 11.16 -10.27 -6.78
C SER A 103 10.30 -9.27 -7.55
N SER A 104 9.10 -8.96 -7.04
CA SER A 104 8.31 -7.82 -7.49
C SER A 104 8.91 -6.55 -6.87
N THR A 105 9.41 -5.64 -7.70
CA THR A 105 10.23 -4.50 -7.25
C THR A 105 9.43 -3.24 -7.01
N THR A 106 8.48 -2.94 -7.90
CA THR A 106 7.65 -1.73 -7.77
C THR A 106 6.18 -2.02 -8.03
N CYS A 107 5.33 -1.15 -7.50
CA CYS A 107 3.90 -1.14 -7.82
C CYS A 107 3.34 0.28 -7.72
N ASN A 108 2.37 0.61 -8.58
CA ASN A 108 1.73 1.92 -8.53
C ASN A 108 0.34 1.90 -9.18
N PHE A 109 -0.57 2.72 -8.66
CA PHE A 109 -1.88 2.94 -9.31
C PHE A 109 -1.81 4.04 -10.35
N SER A 110 -2.68 3.94 -11.38
CA SER A 110 -2.97 5.06 -12.26
C SER A 110 -3.68 6.19 -11.47
N PRO A 111 -3.61 7.44 -11.93
CA PRO A 111 -4.24 8.57 -11.25
C PRO A 111 -5.75 8.41 -11.03
N GLY A 112 -6.45 7.71 -11.92
CA GLY A 112 -7.88 7.41 -11.78
C GLY A 112 -8.19 6.15 -10.98
N GLY A 113 -7.17 5.31 -10.69
CA GLY A 113 -7.36 4.04 -9.99
C GLY A 113 -7.87 2.88 -10.84
N ASP A 114 -8.15 3.09 -12.14
CA ASP A 114 -8.69 2.04 -13.01
C ASP A 114 -7.67 0.98 -13.39
N PHE A 115 -6.40 1.32 -13.31
CA PHE A 115 -5.27 0.45 -13.59
C PHE A 115 -4.23 0.53 -12.48
N PHE A 116 -3.40 -0.50 -12.39
CA PHE A 116 -2.15 -0.45 -11.66
C PHE A 116 -1.06 -1.19 -12.42
N THR A 117 0.17 -0.83 -12.13
CA THR A 117 1.36 -1.42 -12.75
C THR A 117 2.22 -2.10 -11.70
N THR A 118 2.90 -3.16 -12.11
CA THR A 118 3.91 -3.83 -11.30
C THR A 118 5.14 -4.10 -12.15
N SER A 119 6.32 -4.07 -11.55
CA SER A 119 7.56 -4.50 -12.21
C SER A 119 8.30 -5.50 -11.35
N GLY A 120 9.13 -6.31 -11.98
CA GLY A 120 9.89 -7.35 -11.31
C GLY A 120 11.34 -7.49 -11.77
N ALA A 121 12.09 -8.28 -11.02
CA ALA A 121 13.46 -8.68 -11.37
C ALA A 121 13.54 -9.57 -12.64
N ASP A 122 12.39 -10.04 -13.12
CA ASP A 122 12.21 -10.78 -14.38
C ASP A 122 12.26 -9.88 -15.63
N ALA A 123 12.53 -8.58 -15.45
CA ALA A 123 12.54 -7.55 -16.50
C ALA A 123 11.17 -7.32 -17.17
N ILE A 124 10.07 -7.69 -16.50
CA ILE A 124 8.71 -7.53 -16.99
C ILE A 124 8.02 -6.36 -16.27
N VAL A 125 7.21 -5.62 -17.03
CA VAL A 125 6.23 -4.66 -16.51
C VAL A 125 4.84 -5.20 -16.84
N ASN A 126 4.04 -5.43 -15.81
CA ASN A 126 2.65 -5.82 -15.95
C ASN A 126 1.72 -4.62 -15.73
N VAL A 127 0.69 -4.54 -16.56
CA VAL A 127 -0.41 -3.58 -16.39
C VAL A 127 -1.68 -4.36 -16.09
N TRP A 128 -2.34 -4.00 -15.00
CA TRP A 128 -3.51 -4.68 -14.47
C TRP A 128 -4.72 -3.74 -14.50
N LYS A 129 -5.89 -4.26 -14.85
CA LYS A 129 -7.14 -3.55 -14.64
C LYS A 129 -7.60 -3.76 -13.21
N SER A 130 -7.92 -2.69 -12.49
CA SER A 130 -8.14 -2.81 -11.05
C SER A 130 -9.57 -3.18 -10.66
N ASN A 131 -10.59 -2.67 -11.34
CA ASN A 131 -12.03 -2.82 -11.02
C ASN A 131 -12.41 -2.44 -9.56
N LEU A 132 -11.51 -1.86 -8.80
CA LEU A 132 -11.73 -1.54 -7.37
C LEU A 132 -12.76 -0.43 -7.17
N ASN A 133 -12.92 0.47 -8.15
CA ASN A 133 -13.96 1.49 -8.14
C ASN A 133 -15.37 0.88 -8.30
N GLU A 134 -15.49 -0.22 -9.06
CA GLU A 134 -16.76 -0.92 -9.31
C GLU A 134 -17.22 -1.67 -8.05
N LEU A 135 -16.30 -2.25 -7.28
CA LEU A 135 -16.62 -2.93 -6.02
C LEU A 135 -17.25 -1.99 -4.99
N GLU A 136 -16.94 -0.70 -5.01
CA GLU A 136 -17.56 0.27 -4.11
C GLU A 136 -19.02 0.54 -4.47
N THR A 137 -19.37 0.58 -5.75
CA THR A 137 -20.75 0.80 -6.20
C THR A 137 -21.64 -0.40 -5.85
N GLU A 138 -21.18 -1.62 -5.99
CA GLU A 138 -21.91 -2.83 -5.60
C GLU A 138 -22.20 -2.89 -4.09
N ILE A 139 -21.21 -2.56 -3.25
CA ILE A 139 -21.37 -2.56 -1.78
C ILE A 139 -22.33 -1.45 -1.31
N LEU A 140 -22.35 -0.29 -1.98
CA LEU A 140 -23.24 0.80 -1.66
C LEU A 140 -24.69 0.47 -2.08
N ASP A 141 -24.89 -0.21 -3.21
CA ASP A 141 -26.20 -0.64 -3.68
C ASP A 141 -26.80 -1.74 -2.77
N GLU A 142 -26.00 -2.68 -2.29
CA GLU A 142 -26.44 -3.68 -1.31
C GLU A 142 -26.80 -3.06 0.06
N SER A 143 -26.11 -1.98 0.48
CA SER A 143 -26.39 -1.28 1.73
C SER A 143 -27.59 -0.33 1.65
N SER A 144 -28.01 0.06 0.44
CA SER A 144 -29.17 0.93 0.18
C SER A 144 -30.45 0.17 -0.18
N GLY A 145 -30.39 -1.15 -0.27
CA GLY A 145 -31.48 -2.06 -0.61
C GLY A 145 -32.33 -2.57 0.56
N LEU A 146 -32.49 -1.75 1.61
CA LEU A 146 -33.42 -1.99 2.73
C LEU A 146 -34.53 -0.95 2.75
#